data_179019887b5d3b2aee8bec8f8ecb9733
#
_entry.id   179019887b5d3b2aee8bec8f8ecb9733
#
_cell.length_a   1.000
_cell.length_b   1.000
_cell.length_c   1.000
_cell.angle_alpha   90.00
_cell.angle_beta   90.00
_cell.angle_gamma   90.00
#
_symmetry.space_group_name_H-M   'P 1'
#
loop_
_entity.id
_entity.type
_entity.pdbx_description
1 polymer ?
#
loop_
_entity_poly.entity_id
_entity_poly.type
_entity_poly.pdbx_seq_one_letter_code
_entity_poly.pdbx_strand_id
1 'polypeptide(L)'
;RDPEMSRGLGDVYKRQINACTKVFGKDVPQVVVFDTAFHQTMPEKAYMFAIPYKYYEKYGIRRYGFHGTSHRYVSQKMAELMGKNIEDTKIITCHIGNGSSITAIKGGKVIDTSMGLTPLGGFMMGTRSGSLDPSVITFIAEKENVSAEEMLKILNKESGLLGVSGVSSDDRDVCAAEQQGNHRAHLAHEMLYYQIAKTIGSYYVALGGCDAIVFTAGIGENQPQLRETVCDYISCLGVEMDKEFNMQARGGVTGTLSTPNSKIRVELIATNEELVICLLYTSPSPRDI
;
A
#
# COMPACT_ATOMS: atom_id res chain seq x y z
N ARG A 1 8.58 -5.79 20.51
CA ARG A 1 8.94 -4.46 21.13
C ARG A 1 8.86 -3.43 20.02
N ASP A 2 7.97 -2.45 20.17
CA ASP A 2 7.87 -1.35 19.23
C ASP A 2 9.14 -0.48 19.25
N PRO A 3 9.68 -0.08 18.08
CA PRO A 3 10.77 0.90 18.02
C PRO A 3 10.37 2.21 18.69
N GLU A 4 11.35 2.99 19.18
CA GLU A 4 11.07 4.27 19.88
C GLU A 4 10.22 5.27 19.06
N MET A 5 10.25 5.19 17.74
CA MET A 5 9.35 5.97 16.87
C MET A 5 7.86 5.59 17.03
N SER A 6 7.55 4.41 17.56
CA SER A 6 6.18 4.00 17.87
C SER A 6 5.70 4.47 19.25
N ARG A 7 6.53 5.08 20.09
CA ARG A 7 6.11 5.59 21.40
C ARG A 7 4.93 6.56 21.28
N GLY A 8 4.96 7.45 20.29
CA GLY A 8 3.83 8.34 20.01
C GLY A 8 2.57 7.61 19.59
N LEU A 9 2.67 6.58 18.73
CA LEU A 9 1.55 5.74 18.31
C LEU A 9 1.08 4.83 19.46
N GLY A 10 1.99 4.22 20.22
CA GLY A 10 1.65 3.43 21.40
C GLY A 10 0.87 4.24 22.44
N ASP A 11 1.22 5.50 22.63
CA ASP A 11 0.50 6.40 23.54
C ASP A 11 -0.87 6.80 22.99
N VAL A 12 -1.03 6.92 21.66
CA VAL A 12 -2.34 7.15 21.03
C VAL A 12 -3.23 5.93 21.21
N TYR A 13 -2.76 4.72 20.94
CA TYR A 13 -3.52 3.49 21.17
C TYR A 13 -3.90 3.31 22.63
N LYS A 14 -3.00 3.54 23.57
CA LYS A 14 -3.31 3.50 25.02
C LYS A 14 -4.40 4.49 25.39
N ARG A 15 -4.36 5.71 24.83
CA ARG A 15 -5.39 6.72 25.06
C ARG A 15 -6.74 6.28 24.49
N GLN A 16 -6.76 5.70 23.30
CA GLN A 16 -7.99 5.16 22.68
C GLN A 16 -8.56 4.01 23.48
N ILE A 17 -7.73 3.02 23.88
CA ILE A 17 -8.15 1.90 24.73
C ILE A 17 -8.72 2.42 26.06
N ASN A 18 -8.04 3.37 26.71
CA ASN A 18 -8.50 3.95 27.95
C ASN A 18 -9.81 4.72 27.77
N ALA A 19 -9.98 5.45 26.67
CA ALA A 19 -11.22 6.16 26.36
C ALA A 19 -12.38 5.16 26.14
N CYS A 20 -12.16 4.09 25.37
CA CYS A 20 -13.14 3.03 25.17
C CYS A 20 -13.49 2.35 26.49
N THR A 21 -12.50 2.01 27.32
CA THR A 21 -12.75 1.43 28.65
C THR A 21 -13.59 2.34 29.52
N LYS A 22 -13.35 3.66 29.46
CA LYS A 22 -14.12 4.65 30.21
C LYS A 22 -15.55 4.78 29.77
N VAL A 23 -15.81 4.64 28.45
CA VAL A 23 -17.14 4.79 27.86
C VAL A 23 -17.95 3.50 27.96
N PHE A 24 -17.36 2.36 27.62
CA PHE A 24 -18.03 1.07 27.49
C PHE A 24 -17.92 0.17 28.74
N GLY A 25 -17.06 0.54 29.69
CA GLY A 25 -16.77 -0.29 30.87
C GLY A 25 -15.64 -1.28 30.65
N LYS A 26 -15.16 -1.89 31.76
CA LYS A 26 -14.04 -2.85 31.75
C LYS A 26 -14.45 -4.25 31.28
N ASP A 27 -15.73 -4.55 31.31
CA ASP A 27 -16.28 -5.87 30.99
C ASP A 27 -16.49 -6.08 29.48
N VAL A 28 -16.39 -4.99 28.69
CA VAL A 28 -16.46 -5.08 27.24
C VAL A 28 -15.07 -5.42 26.67
N PRO A 29 -14.91 -6.60 26.02
CA PRO A 29 -13.65 -6.99 25.40
C PRO A 29 -13.22 -5.97 24.35
N GLN A 30 -11.93 -5.63 24.36
CA GLN A 30 -11.31 -4.75 23.36
C GLN A 30 -10.30 -5.56 22.54
N VAL A 31 -10.47 -5.57 21.22
CA VAL A 31 -9.57 -6.24 20.27
C VAL A 31 -8.83 -5.19 19.47
N VAL A 32 -7.51 -5.34 19.38
CA VAL A 32 -6.62 -4.47 18.58
C VAL A 32 -6.14 -5.26 17.38
N VAL A 33 -6.38 -4.75 16.19
CA VAL A 33 -5.85 -5.31 14.94
C VAL A 33 -4.71 -4.42 14.45
N PHE A 34 -3.52 -5.00 14.33
CA PHE A 34 -2.35 -4.28 13.89
C PHE A 34 -2.26 -4.28 12.36
N ASP A 35 -2.14 -3.12 11.76
CA ASP A 35 -2.02 -2.91 10.32
C ASP A 35 -0.76 -3.57 9.71
N THR A 36 0.23 -3.85 10.54
CA THR A 36 1.48 -4.54 10.18
C THR A 36 1.42 -6.06 10.33
N ALA A 37 0.37 -6.63 10.95
CA ALA A 37 0.33 -8.04 11.33
C ALA A 37 0.42 -8.99 10.14
N PHE A 38 -0.27 -8.69 9.05
CA PHE A 38 -0.26 -9.53 7.84
C PHE A 38 1.13 -9.65 7.20
N HIS A 39 1.99 -8.62 7.37
CA HIS A 39 3.33 -8.56 6.80
C HIS A 39 4.41 -9.30 7.60
N GLN A 40 4.05 -9.90 8.74
CA GLN A 40 5.04 -10.58 9.60
C GLN A 40 5.60 -11.87 9.01
N THR A 41 4.99 -12.40 7.96
CA THR A 41 5.47 -13.58 7.22
C THR A 41 6.59 -13.26 6.22
N MET A 42 6.94 -11.98 6.02
CA MET A 42 8.04 -11.61 5.11
C MET A 42 9.34 -12.30 5.49
N PRO A 43 10.07 -12.86 4.50
CA PRO A 43 11.40 -13.44 4.73
C PRO A 43 12.43 -12.36 5.08
N GLU A 44 13.47 -12.75 5.81
CA GLU A 44 14.52 -11.85 6.30
C GLU A 44 15.11 -10.96 5.19
N LYS A 45 15.44 -11.55 4.05
CA LYS A 45 15.98 -10.85 2.88
C LYS A 45 15.09 -9.73 2.32
N ALA A 46 13.77 -9.76 2.59
CA ALA A 46 12.83 -8.76 2.13
C ALA A 46 12.58 -7.68 3.19
N TYR A 47 12.63 -8.02 4.48
CA TYR A 47 12.39 -7.04 5.52
C TYR A 47 13.64 -6.28 5.99
N MET A 48 14.85 -6.82 5.78
CA MET A 48 16.08 -6.16 6.21
C MET A 48 16.44 -4.98 5.31
N PHE A 49 16.91 -3.90 5.94
CA PHE A 49 17.57 -2.81 5.21
C PHE A 49 19.07 -3.08 5.13
N ALA A 50 19.70 -2.70 4.03
CA ALA A 50 21.15 -2.85 3.81
C ALA A 50 21.96 -1.78 4.58
N ILE A 51 21.79 -1.75 5.90
CA ILE A 51 22.50 -0.89 6.85
C ILE A 51 23.17 -1.77 7.92
N PRO A 52 24.10 -1.26 8.76
CA PRO A 52 24.75 -2.10 9.76
C PRO A 52 23.76 -2.90 10.61
N TYR A 53 23.94 -4.23 10.64
CA TYR A 53 23.02 -5.20 11.26
C TYR A 53 22.69 -4.89 12.73
N LYS A 54 23.65 -4.28 13.47
CA LYS A 54 23.46 -3.82 14.86
C LYS A 54 22.22 -2.93 15.06
N TYR A 55 21.77 -2.22 14.03
CA TYR A 55 20.57 -1.37 14.15
C TYR A 55 19.29 -2.17 14.13
N TYR A 56 19.27 -3.30 13.44
CA TYR A 56 18.18 -4.27 13.55
C TYR A 56 18.16 -4.89 14.95
N GLU A 57 19.31 -5.38 15.45
CA GLU A 57 19.39 -6.01 16.78
C GLU A 57 19.01 -5.04 17.90
N LYS A 58 19.53 -3.81 17.86
CA LYS A 58 19.34 -2.85 18.94
C LYS A 58 17.99 -2.15 18.92
N TYR A 59 17.48 -1.83 17.73
CA TYR A 59 16.32 -0.96 17.56
C TYR A 59 15.16 -1.61 16.82
N GLY A 60 15.31 -2.81 16.29
CA GLY A 60 14.32 -3.48 15.47
C GLY A 60 14.08 -2.79 14.13
N ILE A 61 15.10 -2.11 13.57
CA ILE A 61 14.95 -1.40 12.29
C ILE A 61 14.84 -2.42 11.16
N ARG A 62 13.63 -2.54 10.62
CA ARG A 62 13.28 -3.41 9.50
C ARG A 62 12.06 -2.85 8.75
N ARG A 63 11.75 -3.43 7.60
CA ARG A 63 10.47 -3.22 6.92
C ARG A 63 9.35 -3.90 7.69
N TYR A 64 8.30 -3.17 8.02
CA TYR A 64 7.10 -3.69 8.69
C TYR A 64 5.93 -3.85 7.73
N GLY A 65 5.77 -2.93 6.77
CA GLY A 65 4.61 -2.87 5.88
C GLY A 65 3.36 -2.35 6.57
N PHE A 66 2.37 -1.93 5.76
CA PHE A 66 1.12 -1.32 6.25
C PHE A 66 -0.03 -1.71 5.33
N HIS A 67 -1.26 -1.30 5.65
CA HIS A 67 -2.50 -1.71 5.00
C HIS A 67 -2.71 -3.24 5.03
N GLY A 68 -2.19 -3.90 6.07
CA GLY A 68 -2.19 -5.36 6.18
C GLY A 68 -3.59 -5.95 6.15
N THR A 69 -4.56 -5.31 6.80
CA THR A 69 -5.96 -5.73 6.82
C THR A 69 -6.55 -5.72 5.41
N SER A 70 -6.31 -4.64 4.65
CA SER A 70 -6.75 -4.52 3.26
C SER A 70 -6.09 -5.57 2.35
N HIS A 71 -4.75 -5.69 2.38
CA HIS A 71 -4.04 -6.68 1.57
C HIS A 71 -4.48 -8.11 1.86
N ARG A 72 -4.72 -8.45 3.12
CA ARG A 72 -5.26 -9.74 3.54
C ARG A 72 -6.63 -9.97 2.93
N TYR A 73 -7.56 -9.03 3.07
CA TYR A 73 -8.91 -9.16 2.56
C TYR A 73 -8.95 -9.36 1.06
N VAL A 74 -8.34 -8.46 0.29
CA VAL A 74 -8.44 -8.50 -1.17
C VAL A 74 -7.70 -9.71 -1.77
N SER A 75 -6.64 -10.20 -1.13
CA SER A 75 -5.95 -11.42 -1.59
C SER A 75 -6.76 -12.68 -1.36
N GLN A 76 -7.43 -12.80 -0.21
CA GLN A 76 -8.36 -13.89 0.05
C GLN A 76 -9.54 -13.87 -0.92
N LYS A 77 -10.13 -12.68 -1.11
CA LYS A 77 -11.22 -12.50 -2.05
C LYS A 77 -10.84 -12.81 -3.48
N MET A 78 -9.62 -12.46 -3.88
CA MET A 78 -9.10 -12.81 -5.21
C MET A 78 -8.95 -14.33 -5.38
N ALA A 79 -8.45 -15.06 -4.38
CA ALA A 79 -8.35 -16.51 -4.43
C ALA A 79 -9.74 -17.15 -4.58
N GLU A 80 -10.75 -16.68 -3.84
CA GLU A 80 -12.15 -17.11 -3.99
C GLU A 80 -12.66 -16.87 -5.41
N LEU A 81 -12.44 -15.69 -5.98
CA LEU A 81 -12.86 -15.34 -7.36
C LEU A 81 -12.15 -16.17 -8.44
N MET A 82 -10.95 -16.66 -8.14
CA MET A 82 -10.23 -17.61 -9.01
C MET A 82 -10.69 -19.07 -8.81
N GLY A 83 -11.47 -19.37 -7.79
CA GLY A 83 -11.82 -20.73 -7.42
C GLY A 83 -10.62 -21.57 -6.97
N LYS A 84 -9.59 -20.92 -6.36
CA LYS A 84 -8.35 -21.55 -5.89
C LYS A 84 -8.24 -21.47 -4.38
N ASN A 85 -7.53 -22.42 -3.77
CA ASN A 85 -7.05 -22.24 -2.40
C ASN A 85 -6.00 -21.14 -2.39
N ILE A 86 -6.01 -20.32 -1.35
CA ILE A 86 -5.05 -19.21 -1.22
C ILE A 86 -3.60 -19.70 -1.23
N GLU A 87 -3.33 -20.90 -0.72
CA GLU A 87 -2.02 -21.54 -0.66
C GLU A 87 -1.43 -21.82 -2.05
N ASP A 88 -2.28 -21.93 -3.07
CA ASP A 88 -1.89 -22.22 -4.46
C ASP A 88 -1.76 -20.98 -5.33
N THR A 89 -1.79 -19.77 -4.71
CA THR A 89 -1.84 -18.51 -5.45
C THR A 89 -0.58 -17.66 -5.31
N LYS A 90 -0.34 -16.83 -6.34
CA LYS A 90 0.63 -15.74 -6.37
C LYS A 90 -0.10 -14.46 -6.76
N ILE A 91 -0.29 -13.56 -5.82
CA ILE A 91 -1.11 -12.37 -6.00
C ILE A 91 -0.30 -11.12 -5.67
N ILE A 92 -0.43 -10.08 -6.49
CA ILE A 92 0.06 -8.73 -6.21
C ILE A 92 -1.17 -7.86 -5.90
N THR A 93 -1.21 -7.26 -4.73
CA THR A 93 -2.31 -6.37 -4.31
C THR A 93 -1.83 -4.93 -4.26
N CYS A 94 -2.56 -4.05 -4.95
CA CYS A 94 -2.25 -2.63 -5.11
C CYS A 94 -3.31 -1.82 -4.34
N HIS A 95 -3.03 -1.50 -3.09
CA HIS A 95 -3.84 -0.58 -2.28
C HIS A 95 -3.42 0.84 -2.60
N ILE A 96 -4.16 1.53 -3.47
CA ILE A 96 -3.81 2.86 -3.97
C ILE A 96 -4.83 3.87 -3.48
N GLY A 97 -4.45 4.65 -2.49
CA GLY A 97 -5.22 5.74 -1.89
C GLY A 97 -4.36 6.98 -1.66
N ASN A 98 -4.75 7.83 -0.74
CA ASN A 98 -3.88 8.94 -0.31
C ASN A 98 -2.61 8.44 0.40
N GLY A 99 -2.71 7.33 1.16
CA GLY A 99 -1.61 6.44 1.49
C GLY A 99 -1.68 5.21 0.59
N SER A 100 -0.55 4.74 0.05
CA SER A 100 -0.53 3.66 -0.94
C SER A 100 0.55 2.63 -0.65
N SER A 101 0.24 1.37 -0.87
CA SER A 101 1.21 0.28 -0.84
C SER A 101 0.86 -0.83 -1.82
N ILE A 102 1.89 -1.56 -2.23
CA ILE A 102 1.76 -2.78 -3.04
C ILE A 102 2.40 -3.90 -2.26
N THR A 103 1.78 -5.08 -2.28
CA THR A 103 2.23 -6.25 -1.53
C THR A 103 2.25 -7.48 -2.43
N ALA A 104 3.35 -8.22 -2.38
CA ALA A 104 3.54 -9.51 -3.05
C ALA A 104 3.14 -10.65 -2.09
N ILE A 105 2.18 -11.47 -2.50
CA ILE A 105 1.61 -12.53 -1.67
C ILE A 105 1.75 -13.87 -2.39
N LYS A 106 2.34 -14.85 -1.73
CA LYS A 106 2.51 -16.21 -2.24
C LYS A 106 1.99 -17.21 -1.20
N GLY A 107 1.04 -18.03 -1.59
CA GLY A 107 0.47 -19.03 -0.69
C GLY A 107 -0.15 -18.41 0.56
N GLY A 108 -0.84 -17.28 0.44
CA GLY A 108 -1.43 -16.54 1.55
C GLY A 108 -0.45 -15.81 2.47
N LYS A 109 0.86 -15.87 2.17
CA LYS A 109 1.93 -15.25 2.96
C LYS A 109 2.56 -14.08 2.21
N VAL A 110 2.80 -12.97 2.91
CA VAL A 110 3.51 -11.82 2.34
C VAL A 110 4.97 -12.18 2.10
N ILE A 111 5.44 -11.96 0.86
CA ILE A 111 6.82 -12.17 0.45
C ILE A 111 7.58 -10.83 0.44
N ASP A 112 6.93 -9.75 0.06
CA ASP A 112 7.48 -8.39 0.06
C ASP A 112 6.36 -7.35 0.10
N THR A 113 6.69 -6.11 0.49
CA THR A 113 5.76 -4.99 0.47
C THR A 113 6.50 -3.67 0.28
N SER A 114 5.84 -2.66 -0.29
CA SER A 114 6.48 -1.40 -0.66
C SER A 114 6.76 -0.46 0.52
N MET A 115 5.86 -0.36 1.50
CA MET A 115 6.09 0.47 2.69
C MET A 115 7.17 -0.12 3.58
N GLY A 116 7.93 0.73 4.26
CA GLY A 116 9.16 0.38 4.97
C GLY A 116 9.02 0.26 6.48
N LEU A 117 9.95 0.89 7.20
CA LEU A 117 9.92 1.07 8.66
C LEU A 117 8.70 1.89 9.08
N THR A 118 8.33 2.85 8.24
CA THR A 118 7.16 3.71 8.39
C THR A 118 6.33 3.70 7.10
N PRO A 119 5.11 4.27 7.11
CA PRO A 119 4.30 4.41 5.90
C PRO A 119 4.86 5.41 4.85
N LEU A 120 6.05 5.98 5.08
CA LEU A 120 6.72 6.88 4.13
C LEU A 120 7.37 6.13 2.96
N GLY A 121 7.95 4.94 3.23
CA GLY A 121 8.66 4.17 2.21
C GLY A 121 7.77 3.66 1.07
N GLY A 122 8.39 3.24 -0.02
CA GLY A 122 7.71 2.74 -1.21
C GLY A 122 7.72 3.75 -2.36
N PHE A 123 6.64 3.86 -3.09
CA PHE A 123 6.46 4.83 -4.16
C PHE A 123 5.74 6.10 -3.66
N MET A 124 5.74 7.16 -4.46
CA MET A 124 5.10 8.44 -4.11
C MET A 124 3.59 8.26 -3.85
N MET A 125 3.04 9.12 -2.98
CA MET A 125 1.64 9.07 -2.56
C MET A 125 1.03 10.49 -2.63
N GLY A 126 -0.11 10.73 -2.01
CA GLY A 126 -0.74 12.07 -2.01
C GLY A 126 0.18 13.17 -1.49
N THR A 127 0.76 12.98 -0.30
CA THR A 127 1.70 13.95 0.33
C THR A 127 3.07 13.38 0.64
N ARG A 128 3.29 12.08 0.48
CA ARG A 128 4.53 11.39 0.83
C ARG A 128 5.42 11.19 -0.38
N SER A 129 6.72 11.39 -0.19
CA SER A 129 7.71 11.24 -1.26
C SER A 129 7.88 9.79 -1.76
N GLY A 130 7.60 8.80 -0.90
CA GLY A 130 8.11 7.45 -1.12
C GLY A 130 9.62 7.36 -0.84
N SER A 131 10.23 6.25 -1.27
CA SER A 131 11.67 6.02 -1.15
C SER A 131 12.45 6.90 -2.12
N LEU A 132 13.53 7.50 -1.64
CA LEU A 132 14.44 8.33 -2.42
C LEU A 132 15.89 8.09 -1.98
N ASP A 133 16.85 8.65 -2.71
CA ASP A 133 18.26 8.63 -2.32
C ASP A 133 18.43 9.40 -1.00
N PRO A 134 19.00 8.78 0.05
CA PRO A 134 19.22 9.45 1.35
C PRO A 134 20.03 10.75 1.24
N SER A 135 20.91 10.88 0.24
CA SER A 135 21.73 12.09 0.02
C SER A 135 20.87 13.30 -0.34
N VAL A 136 19.68 13.11 -0.92
CA VAL A 136 18.74 14.20 -1.20
C VAL A 136 18.28 14.85 0.09
N ILE A 137 18.08 14.06 1.15
CA ILE A 137 17.62 14.53 2.46
C ILE A 137 18.66 15.47 3.07
N THR A 138 19.92 15.03 3.12
CA THR A 138 21.01 15.82 3.71
C THR A 138 21.32 17.05 2.88
N PHE A 139 21.26 16.94 1.55
CA PHE A 139 21.48 18.07 0.65
C PHE A 139 20.43 19.18 0.84
N ILE A 140 19.15 18.83 0.87
CA ILE A 140 18.08 19.82 1.09
C ILE A 140 18.19 20.41 2.50
N ALA A 141 18.42 19.58 3.53
CA ALA A 141 18.57 20.04 4.91
C ALA A 141 19.66 21.09 5.06
N GLU A 142 20.80 20.88 4.37
CA GLU A 142 21.92 21.84 4.35
C GLU A 142 21.57 23.13 3.60
N LYS A 143 20.96 23.01 2.39
CA LYS A 143 20.63 24.17 1.54
C LYS A 143 19.56 25.06 2.11
N GLU A 144 18.51 24.45 2.68
CA GLU A 144 17.37 25.16 3.25
C GLU A 144 17.52 25.45 4.75
N ASN A 145 18.64 24.98 5.37
CA ASN A 145 18.93 25.10 6.82
C ASN A 145 17.78 24.59 7.69
N VAL A 146 17.23 23.42 7.32
CA VAL A 146 16.11 22.78 8.05
C VAL A 146 16.61 21.60 8.87
N SER A 147 15.94 21.36 10.00
CA SER A 147 16.24 20.24 10.90
C SER A 147 15.82 18.90 10.30
N ALA A 148 16.30 17.80 10.87
CA ALA A 148 15.88 16.46 10.49
C ALA A 148 14.35 16.24 10.68
N GLU A 149 13.75 16.86 11.69
CA GLU A 149 12.32 16.79 11.97
C GLU A 149 11.52 17.53 10.88
N GLU A 150 11.96 18.73 10.49
CA GLU A 150 11.36 19.50 9.40
C GLU A 150 11.50 18.77 8.07
N MET A 151 12.66 18.17 7.78
CA MET A 151 12.84 17.31 6.60
C MET A 151 11.85 16.16 6.60
N LEU A 152 11.68 15.47 7.72
CA LEU A 152 10.71 14.38 7.83
C LEU A 152 9.27 14.88 7.59
N LYS A 153 8.94 16.10 8.04
CA LYS A 153 7.66 16.75 7.76
C LYS A 153 7.49 17.02 6.26
N ILE A 154 8.50 17.58 5.59
CA ILE A 154 8.49 17.83 4.13
C ILE A 154 8.21 16.52 3.38
N LEU A 155 8.94 15.44 3.71
CA LEU A 155 8.79 14.15 3.04
C LEU A 155 7.43 13.49 3.27
N ASN A 156 6.79 13.73 4.42
CA ASN A 156 5.49 13.13 4.75
C ASN A 156 4.28 13.96 4.35
N LYS A 157 4.41 15.31 4.29
CA LYS A 157 3.26 16.22 4.21
C LYS A 157 3.28 17.19 3.02
N GLU A 158 4.45 17.40 2.41
CA GLU A 158 4.66 18.44 1.41
C GLU A 158 5.22 17.89 0.08
N SER A 159 5.32 16.57 -0.02
CA SER A 159 5.86 15.82 -1.17
C SER A 159 4.74 15.11 -1.96
N GLY A 160 5.09 14.08 -2.71
CA GLY A 160 4.13 13.26 -3.46
C GLY A 160 3.38 14.04 -4.55
N LEU A 161 2.11 13.68 -4.76
CA LEU A 161 1.26 14.38 -5.74
C LEU A 161 1.20 15.88 -5.46
N LEU A 162 1.02 16.27 -4.19
CA LEU A 162 1.00 17.67 -3.78
C LEU A 162 2.30 18.39 -4.16
N GLY A 163 3.44 17.83 -3.76
CA GLY A 163 4.74 18.48 -3.95
C GLY A 163 5.13 18.61 -5.43
N VAL A 164 4.88 17.57 -6.23
CA VAL A 164 5.22 17.56 -7.66
C VAL A 164 4.24 18.41 -8.45
N SER A 165 2.94 18.21 -8.29
CA SER A 165 1.92 18.97 -9.03
C SER A 165 1.88 20.44 -8.63
N GLY A 166 2.09 20.73 -7.34
CA GLY A 166 1.87 22.05 -6.75
C GLY A 166 0.37 22.43 -6.67
N VAL A 167 -0.54 21.44 -6.81
CA VAL A 167 -1.99 21.65 -6.84
C VAL A 167 -2.63 21.11 -5.56
N SER A 168 -2.62 19.79 -5.38
CA SER A 168 -3.35 19.12 -4.29
C SER A 168 -2.74 17.75 -4.00
N SER A 169 -3.05 17.20 -2.83
CA SER A 169 -2.84 15.79 -2.50
C SER A 169 -4.00 14.89 -2.95
N ASP A 170 -5.12 15.50 -3.33
CA ASP A 170 -6.29 14.80 -3.84
C ASP A 170 -6.12 14.56 -5.33
N ASP A 171 -6.13 13.31 -5.73
CA ASP A 171 -5.98 12.87 -7.12
C ASP A 171 -7.04 13.51 -8.06
N ARG A 172 -8.24 13.76 -7.57
CA ARG A 172 -9.31 14.39 -8.36
C ARG A 172 -8.97 15.82 -8.77
N ASP A 173 -8.35 16.60 -7.88
CA ASP A 173 -7.92 17.96 -8.16
C ASP A 173 -6.74 17.96 -9.15
N VAL A 174 -5.82 16.99 -8.98
CA VAL A 174 -4.68 16.83 -9.88
C VAL A 174 -5.15 16.43 -11.28
N CYS A 175 -6.12 15.51 -11.39
CA CYS A 175 -6.76 15.15 -12.67
C CYS A 175 -7.43 16.38 -13.35
N ALA A 176 -8.16 17.18 -12.58
CA ALA A 176 -8.80 18.37 -13.12
C ALA A 176 -7.77 19.40 -13.63
N ALA A 177 -6.65 19.58 -12.93
CA ALA A 177 -5.56 20.44 -13.37
C ALA A 177 -4.85 19.90 -14.62
N GLU A 178 -4.62 18.60 -14.69
CA GLU A 178 -4.05 17.94 -15.86
C GLU A 178 -4.92 18.14 -17.11
N GLN A 179 -6.24 17.94 -16.99
CA GLN A 179 -7.20 18.17 -18.08
C GLN A 179 -7.19 19.62 -18.57
N GLN A 180 -6.80 20.57 -17.73
CA GLN A 180 -6.61 21.98 -18.08
C GLN A 180 -5.21 22.27 -18.66
N GLY A 181 -4.39 21.25 -18.89
CA GLY A 181 -3.06 21.37 -19.49
C GLY A 181 -1.94 21.71 -18.50
N ASN A 182 -2.15 21.50 -17.19
CA ASN A 182 -1.09 21.70 -16.19
C ASN A 182 -0.01 20.61 -16.32
N HIS A 183 1.16 21.00 -16.80
CA HIS A 183 2.29 20.10 -17.02
C HIS A 183 2.76 19.39 -15.74
N ARG A 184 2.78 20.08 -14.58
CA ARG A 184 3.24 19.48 -13.32
C ARG A 184 2.22 18.46 -12.78
N ALA A 185 0.92 18.68 -13.02
CA ALA A 185 -0.11 17.71 -12.68
C ALA A 185 0.04 16.42 -13.52
N HIS A 186 0.24 16.57 -14.83
CA HIS A 186 0.55 15.45 -15.73
C HIS A 186 1.83 14.70 -15.29
N LEU A 187 2.92 15.42 -15.03
CA LEU A 187 4.16 14.82 -14.55
C LEU A 187 3.97 14.03 -13.23
N ALA A 188 3.17 14.57 -12.31
CA ALA A 188 2.90 13.90 -11.03
C ALA A 188 2.19 12.55 -11.22
N HIS A 189 1.22 12.48 -12.13
CA HIS A 189 0.55 11.24 -12.51
C HIS A 189 1.49 10.27 -13.22
N GLU A 190 2.24 10.72 -14.22
CA GLU A 190 3.22 9.88 -14.92
C GLU A 190 4.23 9.26 -13.94
N MET A 191 4.75 10.05 -12.99
CA MET A 191 5.67 9.55 -11.96
C MET A 191 5.01 8.50 -11.08
N LEU A 192 3.76 8.72 -10.65
CA LEU A 192 3.02 7.78 -9.80
C LEU A 192 2.78 6.45 -10.54
N TYR A 193 2.24 6.51 -11.76
CA TYR A 193 1.90 5.33 -12.55
C TYR A 193 3.14 4.51 -12.91
N TYR A 194 4.23 5.19 -13.30
CA TYR A 194 5.51 4.56 -13.58
C TYR A 194 6.09 3.84 -12.35
N GLN A 195 6.03 4.47 -11.17
CA GLN A 195 6.53 3.84 -9.93
C GLN A 195 5.68 2.65 -9.49
N ILE A 196 4.36 2.70 -9.66
CA ILE A 196 3.46 1.57 -9.42
C ILE A 196 3.81 0.41 -10.34
N ALA A 197 3.94 0.66 -11.65
CA ALA A 197 4.28 -0.36 -12.64
C ALA A 197 5.63 -1.03 -12.35
N LYS A 198 6.66 -0.24 -12.00
CA LYS A 198 7.97 -0.77 -11.59
C LYS A 198 7.87 -1.65 -10.35
N THR A 199 7.08 -1.25 -9.37
CA THR A 199 6.88 -2.01 -8.14
C THR A 199 6.20 -3.35 -8.44
N ILE A 200 5.15 -3.35 -9.27
CA ILE A 200 4.49 -4.58 -9.73
C ILE A 200 5.50 -5.49 -10.45
N GLY A 201 6.30 -4.93 -11.37
CA GLY A 201 7.34 -5.68 -12.08
C GLY A 201 8.37 -6.32 -11.16
N SER A 202 8.84 -5.60 -10.14
CA SER A 202 9.76 -6.15 -9.14
C SER A 202 9.13 -7.29 -8.33
N TYR A 203 7.86 -7.17 -7.99
CA TYR A 203 7.14 -8.21 -7.25
C TYR A 203 6.76 -9.42 -8.09
N TYR A 204 6.51 -9.22 -9.38
CA TYR A 204 6.39 -10.32 -10.33
C TYR A 204 7.64 -11.22 -10.32
N VAL A 205 8.82 -10.59 -10.33
CA VAL A 205 10.09 -11.30 -10.24
C VAL A 205 10.27 -11.97 -8.87
N ALA A 206 9.96 -11.28 -7.78
CA ALA A 206 10.09 -11.82 -6.42
C ALA A 206 9.19 -13.04 -6.18
N LEU A 207 8.01 -13.08 -6.79
CA LEU A 207 7.06 -14.20 -6.75
C LEU A 207 7.44 -15.35 -7.71
N GLY A 208 8.28 -15.09 -8.71
CA GLY A 208 8.53 -16.02 -9.81
C GLY A 208 7.28 -16.24 -10.67
N GLY A 209 6.65 -15.14 -11.09
CA GLY A 209 5.37 -15.09 -11.81
C GLY A 209 4.21 -14.64 -10.93
N CYS A 210 3.04 -14.37 -11.54
CA CYS A 210 1.86 -13.84 -10.87
C CYS A 210 0.59 -14.43 -11.50
N ASP A 211 -0.37 -14.87 -10.67
CA ASP A 211 -1.68 -15.32 -11.14
C ASP A 211 -2.65 -14.13 -11.31
N ALA A 212 -2.56 -13.16 -10.36
CA ALA A 212 -3.46 -12.02 -10.38
C ALA A 212 -2.84 -10.74 -9.80
N ILE A 213 -3.28 -9.59 -10.33
CA ILE A 213 -3.04 -8.25 -9.81
C ILE A 213 -4.38 -7.67 -9.39
N VAL A 214 -4.45 -7.12 -8.16
CA VAL A 214 -5.68 -6.55 -7.61
C VAL A 214 -5.48 -5.07 -7.34
N PHE A 215 -6.35 -4.23 -7.90
CA PHE A 215 -6.46 -2.81 -7.54
C PHE A 215 -7.55 -2.62 -6.49
N THR A 216 -7.28 -1.78 -5.49
CA THR A 216 -8.20 -1.48 -4.39
C THR A 216 -7.91 -0.11 -3.79
N ALA A 217 -8.73 0.34 -2.84
CA ALA A 217 -8.70 1.64 -2.19
C ALA A 217 -9.06 2.82 -3.11
N GLY A 218 -9.17 4.00 -2.51
CA GLY A 218 -9.84 5.14 -3.10
C GLY A 218 -9.42 5.50 -4.53
N ILE A 219 -8.13 5.64 -4.81
CA ILE A 219 -7.61 5.93 -6.16
C ILE A 219 -7.66 4.66 -7.02
N GLY A 220 -7.22 3.51 -6.48
CA GLY A 220 -7.23 2.23 -7.19
C GLY A 220 -8.63 1.84 -7.69
N GLU A 221 -9.68 2.12 -6.90
CA GLU A 221 -11.06 1.83 -7.24
C GLU A 221 -11.69 2.85 -8.19
N ASN A 222 -11.32 4.12 -8.10
CA ASN A 222 -12.05 5.20 -8.77
C ASN A 222 -11.31 5.86 -9.95
N GLN A 223 -10.02 5.52 -10.16
CA GLN A 223 -9.20 6.13 -11.22
C GLN A 223 -8.88 5.14 -12.34
N PRO A 224 -9.74 5.01 -13.37
CA PRO A 224 -9.53 4.07 -14.45
C PRO A 224 -8.31 4.39 -15.31
N GLN A 225 -7.93 5.67 -15.45
CA GLN A 225 -6.74 6.06 -16.21
C GLN A 225 -5.46 5.55 -15.55
N LEU A 226 -5.36 5.60 -14.22
CA LEU A 226 -4.24 5.00 -13.48
C LEU A 226 -4.11 3.52 -13.80
N ARG A 227 -5.23 2.76 -13.69
CA ARG A 227 -5.23 1.31 -13.91
C ARG A 227 -4.85 0.96 -15.35
N GLU A 228 -5.39 1.70 -16.32
CA GLU A 228 -5.08 1.52 -17.73
C GLU A 228 -3.59 1.77 -18.01
N THR A 229 -3.07 2.93 -17.60
CA THR A 229 -1.67 3.29 -17.86
C THR A 229 -0.71 2.33 -17.17
N VAL A 230 -0.98 1.93 -15.92
CA VAL A 230 -0.17 0.94 -15.21
C VAL A 230 -0.19 -0.41 -15.95
N CYS A 231 -1.36 -0.87 -16.41
CA CYS A 231 -1.46 -2.12 -17.15
C CYS A 231 -0.79 -2.06 -18.53
N ASP A 232 -0.83 -0.92 -19.20
CA ASP A 232 -0.07 -0.71 -20.44
C ASP A 232 1.45 -0.83 -20.21
N TYR A 233 2.00 -0.26 -19.12
CA TYR A 233 3.41 -0.43 -18.72
C TYR A 233 3.80 -1.88 -18.47
N ILE A 234 2.92 -2.67 -17.86
CA ILE A 234 3.21 -4.07 -17.50
C ILE A 234 2.67 -5.09 -18.55
N SER A 235 2.23 -4.63 -19.72
CA SER A 235 1.76 -5.49 -20.82
C SER A 235 2.80 -6.53 -21.25
N CYS A 236 4.09 -6.19 -21.12
CA CYS A 236 5.20 -7.12 -21.36
C CYS A 236 5.20 -8.36 -20.45
N LEU A 237 4.49 -8.33 -19.31
CA LEU A 237 4.29 -9.46 -18.42
C LEU A 237 3.13 -10.37 -18.89
N GLY A 238 2.41 -9.97 -19.94
CA GLY A 238 1.26 -10.68 -20.49
C GLY A 238 -0.08 -10.21 -19.92
N VAL A 239 -0.13 -9.01 -19.35
CA VAL A 239 -1.38 -8.33 -18.97
C VAL A 239 -2.04 -7.76 -20.23
N GLU A 240 -3.34 -8.03 -20.38
CA GLU A 240 -4.20 -7.44 -21.39
C GLU A 240 -5.48 -6.94 -20.73
N MET A 241 -5.69 -5.62 -20.75
CA MET A 241 -6.81 -4.98 -20.06
C MET A 241 -8.04 -4.84 -20.96
N ASP A 242 -9.22 -5.09 -20.40
CA ASP A 242 -10.51 -4.68 -20.99
C ASP A 242 -10.72 -3.18 -20.67
N LYS A 243 -10.29 -2.34 -21.60
CA LYS A 243 -10.31 -0.88 -21.43
C LYS A 243 -11.75 -0.33 -21.36
N GLU A 244 -12.70 -0.95 -22.03
CA GLU A 244 -14.11 -0.53 -22.01
C GLU A 244 -14.71 -0.78 -20.63
N PHE A 245 -14.58 -1.98 -20.09
CA PHE A 245 -15.05 -2.30 -18.76
C PHE A 245 -14.30 -1.49 -17.68
N ASN A 246 -12.98 -1.33 -17.83
CA ASN A 246 -12.18 -0.53 -16.89
C ASN A 246 -12.70 0.91 -16.74
N MET A 247 -13.10 1.55 -17.84
CA MET A 247 -13.62 2.93 -17.78
C MET A 247 -14.95 3.04 -17.04
N GLN A 248 -15.74 1.99 -17.00
CA GLN A 248 -17.02 1.94 -16.29
C GLN A 248 -16.87 1.50 -14.82
N ALA A 249 -15.83 0.73 -14.51
CA ALA A 249 -15.60 0.15 -13.19
C ALA A 249 -15.11 1.22 -12.19
N ARG A 250 -16.02 1.65 -11.29
CA ARG A 250 -15.77 2.65 -10.23
C ARG A 250 -16.61 2.35 -8.99
N GLY A 251 -16.25 2.94 -7.85
CA GLY A 251 -17.13 3.11 -6.70
C GLY A 251 -17.68 1.81 -6.10
N GLY A 252 -16.80 0.93 -5.61
CA GLY A 252 -17.21 -0.30 -4.94
C GLY A 252 -17.60 -1.46 -5.87
N VAL A 253 -17.43 -1.28 -7.19
CA VAL A 253 -17.60 -2.37 -8.15
C VAL A 253 -16.45 -3.37 -7.97
N THR A 254 -16.78 -4.65 -7.82
CA THR A 254 -15.82 -5.75 -7.95
C THR A 254 -15.99 -6.34 -9.35
N GLY A 255 -14.88 -6.51 -10.08
CA GLY A 255 -14.96 -7.07 -11.42
C GLY A 255 -13.61 -7.28 -12.09
N THR A 256 -13.59 -8.18 -13.07
CA THR A 256 -12.39 -8.52 -13.83
C THR A 256 -12.11 -7.44 -14.87
N LEU A 257 -10.95 -6.80 -14.73
CA LEU A 257 -10.47 -5.74 -15.62
C LEU A 257 -9.64 -6.26 -16.80
N SER A 258 -9.22 -7.53 -16.77
CA SER A 258 -8.44 -8.14 -17.84
C SER A 258 -9.31 -8.89 -18.82
N THR A 259 -8.87 -8.94 -20.10
CA THR A 259 -9.51 -9.76 -21.13
C THR A 259 -9.32 -11.27 -20.84
N PRO A 260 -10.12 -12.16 -21.43
CA PRO A 260 -9.91 -13.61 -21.33
C PRO A 260 -8.56 -14.10 -21.85
N ASN A 261 -7.89 -13.32 -22.72
CA ASN A 261 -6.58 -13.66 -23.28
C ASN A 261 -5.41 -13.26 -22.38
N SER A 262 -5.65 -12.44 -21.37
CA SER A 262 -4.63 -11.99 -20.43
C SER A 262 -4.02 -13.19 -19.67
N LYS A 263 -2.69 -13.25 -19.61
CA LYS A 263 -1.97 -14.29 -18.85
C LYS A 263 -2.06 -14.07 -17.34
N ILE A 264 -2.22 -12.81 -16.92
CA ILE A 264 -2.36 -12.42 -15.54
C ILE A 264 -3.74 -11.80 -15.39
N ARG A 265 -4.55 -12.34 -14.47
CA ARG A 265 -5.85 -11.75 -14.18
C ARG A 265 -5.68 -10.41 -13.48
N VAL A 266 -6.36 -9.38 -13.96
CA VAL A 266 -6.42 -8.08 -13.27
C VAL A 266 -7.83 -7.90 -12.74
N GLU A 267 -7.93 -7.57 -11.45
CA GLU A 267 -9.21 -7.48 -10.76
C GLU A 267 -9.35 -6.16 -10.04
N LEU A 268 -10.55 -5.62 -9.99
CA LEU A 268 -10.94 -4.55 -9.10
C LEU A 268 -11.73 -5.15 -7.94
N ILE A 269 -11.23 -4.97 -6.72
CA ILE A 269 -11.89 -5.44 -5.51
C ILE A 269 -11.98 -4.28 -4.52
N ALA A 270 -13.18 -3.87 -4.16
CA ALA A 270 -13.36 -2.90 -3.09
C ALA A 270 -12.86 -3.48 -1.75
N THR A 271 -12.02 -2.73 -1.04
CA THR A 271 -11.55 -3.17 0.29
C THR A 271 -12.68 -3.11 1.31
N ASN A 272 -12.66 -4.00 2.28
CA ASN A 272 -13.59 -4.02 3.41
C ASN A 272 -12.83 -4.40 4.69
N GLU A 273 -12.13 -3.42 5.23
CA GLU A 273 -11.27 -3.60 6.40
C GLU A 273 -12.09 -3.82 7.67
N GLU A 274 -13.26 -3.18 7.77
CA GLU A 274 -14.20 -3.35 8.89
C GLU A 274 -14.68 -4.79 8.99
N LEU A 275 -15.00 -5.42 7.87
CA LEU A 275 -15.40 -6.82 7.83
C LEU A 275 -14.29 -7.74 8.34
N VAL A 276 -13.04 -7.50 7.93
CA VAL A 276 -11.89 -8.30 8.40
C VAL A 276 -11.70 -8.15 9.90
N ILE A 277 -11.76 -6.92 10.41
CA ILE A 277 -11.67 -6.63 11.85
C ILE A 277 -12.78 -7.34 12.59
N CYS A 278 -14.02 -7.26 12.09
CA CYS A 278 -15.18 -7.95 12.67
C CYS A 278 -14.99 -9.47 12.71
N LEU A 279 -14.55 -10.08 11.62
CA LEU A 279 -14.29 -11.52 11.53
C LEU A 279 -13.18 -11.97 12.48
N LEU A 280 -12.10 -11.19 12.59
CA LEU A 280 -10.99 -11.48 13.48
C LEU A 280 -11.40 -11.46 14.96
N TYR A 281 -12.32 -10.56 15.36
CA TYR A 281 -12.74 -10.47 16.75
C TYR A 281 -13.91 -11.41 17.08
N THR A 282 -14.69 -11.84 16.10
CA THR A 282 -15.81 -12.79 16.28
C THR A 282 -15.39 -14.26 16.16
N SER A 283 -14.18 -14.53 15.68
CA SER A 283 -13.63 -15.89 15.63
C SER A 283 -13.34 -16.44 17.02
N PRO A 284 -13.60 -17.75 17.29
CA PRO A 284 -13.53 -18.34 18.63
C PRO A 284 -12.15 -18.29 19.29
N SER A 285 -11.08 -18.16 18.54
CA SER A 285 -9.73 -17.93 19.07
C SER A 285 -8.77 -17.41 18.00
N PRO A 286 -7.87 -16.45 18.33
CA PRO A 286 -6.75 -16.09 17.44
C PRO A 286 -5.74 -17.22 17.23
N ARG A 287 -5.87 -18.33 17.94
CA ARG A 287 -5.04 -19.55 17.79
C ARG A 287 -5.61 -20.53 16.76
N ASP A 288 -6.84 -20.29 16.32
CA ASP A 288 -7.57 -21.18 15.41
C ASP A 288 -7.65 -20.61 13.98
N ILE A 289 -6.85 -19.54 13.72
CA ILE A 289 -6.76 -18.87 12.42
C ILE A 289 -5.32 -19.01 11.86
#